data_7afb9a10b1ad59f8ec514052fe50dd64
#
_entry.id   7afb9a10b1ad59f8ec514052fe50dd64
#
_cell.length_a   1.000
_cell.length_b   1.000
_cell.length_c   1.000
_cell.angle_alpha   90.00
_cell.angle_beta   90.00
_cell.angle_gamma   90.00
#
_symmetry.space_group_name_H-M   'P 1'
#
loop_
_entity.id
_entity.type
_entity.pdbx_description
1 polymer ?
#
loop_
_entity_poly.entity_id
_entity_poly.type
_entity_poly.pdbx_seq_one_letter_code
_entity_poly.pdbx_strand_id
1 'polypeptide(L)'
;MKSVKYLIIGNGIAGLAAAKEIRNNDLDSTITMVSSEGMNTYYRVKLTEYIAKDFIDEELLVSKDSWYKEKNIEVILSKIIENIDIENNKIRLDDGQEISYEKLLIATGSRPFIPPINGKYKEGVFALRTIKDLYEMKEYLKPLRDVSVIGGGLLGLEAAWSLKQLGKEVNIIEFAPYLLPRQLDKEIADKLEKKLLDNGFKLYLDSQAEEILGEGKVDGIRLKDGREIESHAIVVSSGIRPNLDIVRDTNIEYDKGIKVGKDLKTNIDNIYAAGDVVEIDGMVLGLWTAGNEQGKIAGANMTDKDLKYNQPKIFTTLQIGDIKLFSAGVINDFDKVYVYKDEEKDIYHKIFTKDKKIIGVILFGDLKEINALRNAVIANMEIDEYIKRDNRFI
;
A
#
# COMPACT_ATOMS: atom_id res chain seq x y z
N MET A 1 -5.21 -29.92 -21.27
CA MET A 1 -4.40 -29.08 -20.35
C MET A 1 -3.85 -27.92 -21.17
N LYS A 2 -4.01 -26.70 -20.69
CA LYS A 2 -3.49 -25.50 -21.33
C LYS A 2 -2.01 -25.36 -21.01
N SER A 3 -1.18 -24.95 -22.00
CA SER A 3 0.25 -24.70 -21.80
C SER A 3 0.59 -23.27 -22.25
N VAL A 4 1.37 -22.56 -21.43
CA VAL A 4 1.78 -21.18 -21.70
C VAL A 4 3.26 -20.99 -21.40
N LYS A 5 3.90 -20.07 -22.10
CA LYS A 5 5.30 -19.75 -21.80
C LYS A 5 5.42 -18.95 -20.50
N TYR A 6 4.60 -17.91 -20.37
CA TYR A 6 4.61 -17.03 -19.19
C TYR A 6 3.27 -17.08 -18.48
N LEU A 7 3.30 -17.50 -17.22
CA LEU A 7 2.14 -17.50 -16.33
C LEU A 7 2.37 -16.46 -15.21
N ILE A 8 1.36 -15.63 -14.95
CA ILE A 8 1.40 -14.61 -13.91
C ILE A 8 0.24 -14.84 -12.95
N ILE A 9 0.54 -15.08 -11.68
CA ILE A 9 -0.44 -15.19 -10.61
C ILE A 9 -0.63 -13.82 -9.96
N GLY A 10 -1.78 -13.21 -10.18
CA GLY A 10 -2.12 -11.89 -9.68
C GLY A 10 -2.13 -10.81 -10.77
N ASN A 11 -3.26 -10.12 -10.89
CA ASN A 11 -3.47 -9.00 -11.82
C ASN A 11 -3.49 -7.66 -11.05
N GLY A 12 -2.54 -7.48 -10.12
CA GLY A 12 -2.21 -6.20 -9.51
C GLY A 12 -1.16 -5.45 -10.33
N ILE A 13 -0.65 -4.33 -9.80
CA ILE A 13 0.32 -3.49 -10.51
C ILE A 13 1.61 -4.25 -10.87
N ALA A 14 2.09 -5.13 -10.00
CA ALA A 14 3.30 -5.92 -10.27
C ALA A 14 3.07 -6.91 -11.42
N GLY A 15 1.95 -7.63 -11.43
CA GLY A 15 1.60 -8.55 -12.51
C GLY A 15 1.41 -7.83 -13.84
N LEU A 16 0.69 -6.71 -13.86
CA LEU A 16 0.50 -5.90 -15.07
C LEU A 16 1.84 -5.34 -15.60
N ALA A 17 2.70 -4.83 -14.71
CA ALA A 17 4.00 -4.30 -15.12
C ALA A 17 4.89 -5.40 -15.70
N ALA A 18 4.87 -6.59 -15.13
CA ALA A 18 5.59 -7.74 -15.67
C ALA A 18 5.02 -8.16 -17.04
N ALA A 19 3.70 -8.27 -17.18
CA ALA A 19 3.08 -8.62 -18.46
C ALA A 19 3.42 -7.61 -19.58
N LYS A 20 3.45 -6.30 -19.25
CA LYS A 20 3.89 -5.24 -20.16
C LYS A 20 5.33 -5.45 -20.60
N GLU A 21 6.21 -5.71 -19.65
CA GLU A 21 7.64 -5.86 -19.93
C GLU A 21 7.95 -7.15 -20.67
N ILE A 22 7.31 -8.25 -20.33
CA ILE A 22 7.42 -9.50 -21.08
C ILE A 22 7.01 -9.25 -22.55
N ARG A 23 5.86 -8.62 -22.79
CA ARG A 23 5.37 -8.36 -24.15
C ARG A 23 6.27 -7.40 -24.93
N ASN A 24 6.94 -6.46 -24.27
CA ASN A 24 7.92 -5.58 -24.93
C ASN A 24 9.16 -6.33 -25.40
N ASN A 25 9.59 -7.37 -24.69
CA ASN A 25 10.79 -8.15 -24.99
C ASN A 25 10.51 -9.43 -25.80
N ASP A 26 9.30 -9.97 -25.72
CA ASP A 26 8.85 -11.19 -26.40
C ASP A 26 7.46 -10.96 -27.00
N LEU A 27 7.44 -10.69 -28.30
CA LEU A 27 6.23 -10.21 -29.00
C LEU A 27 5.19 -11.30 -29.25
N ASP A 28 5.61 -12.58 -29.32
CA ASP A 28 4.78 -13.67 -29.87
C ASP A 28 4.39 -14.71 -28.82
N SER A 29 5.16 -14.83 -27.74
CA SER A 29 4.92 -15.89 -26.76
C SER A 29 3.61 -15.71 -25.99
N THR A 30 3.06 -16.83 -25.53
CA THR A 30 1.82 -16.85 -24.74
C THR A 30 2.02 -16.27 -23.34
N ILE A 31 1.16 -15.33 -22.97
CA ILE A 31 1.11 -14.75 -21.61
C ILE A 31 -0.30 -14.97 -21.08
N THR A 32 -0.41 -15.64 -19.94
CA THR A 32 -1.69 -15.78 -19.22
C THR A 32 -1.52 -15.21 -17.81
N MET A 33 -2.46 -14.36 -17.41
CA MET A 33 -2.59 -13.84 -16.06
C MET A 33 -3.82 -14.47 -15.38
N VAL A 34 -3.70 -14.82 -14.09
CA VAL A 34 -4.83 -15.36 -13.30
C VAL A 34 -5.07 -14.44 -12.10
N SER A 35 -6.31 -14.07 -11.88
CA SER A 35 -6.71 -13.18 -10.78
C SER A 35 -7.93 -13.70 -10.05
N SER A 36 -7.92 -13.65 -8.72
CA SER A 36 -9.09 -13.92 -7.89
C SER A 36 -10.14 -12.80 -7.93
N GLU A 37 -9.75 -11.60 -8.37
CA GLU A 37 -10.67 -10.47 -8.54
C GLU A 37 -11.34 -10.51 -9.92
N GLY A 38 -12.58 -9.99 -9.99
CA GLY A 38 -13.39 -9.98 -11.22
C GLY A 38 -13.09 -8.80 -12.15
N MET A 39 -12.05 -8.04 -11.89
CA MET A 39 -11.70 -6.80 -12.60
C MET A 39 -10.22 -6.80 -12.98
N ASN A 40 -9.89 -6.17 -14.11
CA ASN A 40 -8.52 -5.94 -14.52
C ASN A 40 -7.81 -4.95 -13.58
N THR A 41 -6.48 -4.81 -13.72
CA THR A 41 -5.66 -3.98 -12.83
C THR A 41 -6.21 -2.56 -12.70
N TYR A 42 -6.49 -2.15 -11.48
CA TYR A 42 -7.00 -0.82 -11.15
C TYR A 42 -6.12 -0.11 -10.11
N TYR A 43 -6.26 1.21 -9.98
CA TYR A 43 -5.54 2.06 -9.04
C TYR A 43 -6.02 1.83 -7.60
N ARG A 44 -5.61 0.70 -7.00
CA ARG A 44 -5.95 0.30 -5.62
C ARG A 44 -5.64 1.39 -4.58
N VAL A 45 -4.60 2.16 -4.80
CA VAL A 45 -4.21 3.27 -3.93
C VAL A 45 -5.22 4.42 -3.90
N LYS A 46 -6.17 4.46 -4.84
CA LYS A 46 -7.23 5.46 -4.88
C LYS A 46 -8.52 5.03 -4.20
N LEU A 47 -8.64 3.79 -3.74
CA LEU A 47 -9.89 3.30 -3.16
C LEU A 47 -10.36 4.14 -1.96
N THR A 48 -9.44 4.68 -1.16
CA THR A 48 -9.77 5.57 -0.04
C THR A 48 -10.47 6.86 -0.49
N GLU A 49 -10.07 7.44 -1.63
CA GLU A 49 -10.73 8.63 -2.20
C GLU A 49 -12.17 8.31 -2.66
N TYR A 50 -12.39 7.11 -3.20
CA TYR A 50 -13.67 6.69 -3.75
C TYR A 50 -14.70 6.26 -2.68
N ILE A 51 -14.33 6.25 -1.41
CA ILE A 51 -15.30 6.15 -0.31
C ILE A 51 -16.32 7.29 -0.41
N ALA A 52 -15.84 8.53 -0.65
CA ALA A 52 -16.70 9.73 -0.69
C ALA A 52 -17.15 10.15 -2.09
N LYS A 53 -16.65 9.50 -3.14
CA LYS A 53 -16.94 9.84 -4.53
C LYS A 53 -17.78 8.78 -5.22
N ASP A 54 -18.66 9.22 -6.11
CA ASP A 54 -19.25 8.32 -7.10
C ASP A 54 -18.25 8.13 -8.25
N PHE A 55 -18.27 6.95 -8.86
CA PHE A 55 -17.36 6.58 -9.94
C PHE A 55 -17.95 5.47 -10.78
N ILE A 56 -17.40 5.28 -11.96
CA ILE A 56 -17.59 4.07 -12.76
C ILE A 56 -16.28 3.26 -12.75
N ASP A 57 -16.38 1.95 -12.83
CA ASP A 57 -15.24 1.03 -12.68
C ASP A 57 -14.09 1.35 -13.66
N GLU A 58 -14.41 1.77 -14.87
CA GLU A 58 -13.43 2.12 -15.91
C GLU A 58 -12.51 3.27 -15.51
N GLU A 59 -12.94 4.18 -14.63
CA GLU A 59 -12.13 5.31 -14.15
C GLU A 59 -10.98 4.84 -13.24
N LEU A 60 -11.16 3.67 -12.61
CA LEU A 60 -10.14 3.06 -11.77
C LEU A 60 -9.11 2.25 -12.55
N LEU A 61 -9.40 1.81 -13.78
CA LEU A 61 -8.51 0.94 -14.53
C LEU A 61 -7.14 1.58 -14.83
N VAL A 62 -6.07 0.84 -14.58
CA VAL A 62 -4.70 1.22 -14.99
C VAL A 62 -4.50 1.02 -16.49
N SER A 63 -5.13 -0.01 -17.04
CA SER A 63 -5.15 -0.31 -18.48
C SER A 63 -6.53 -0.82 -18.86
N LYS A 64 -7.06 -0.33 -19.99
CA LYS A 64 -8.37 -0.75 -20.51
C LYS A 64 -8.34 -2.22 -20.92
N ASP A 65 -9.48 -2.87 -20.91
CA ASP A 65 -9.63 -4.27 -21.33
C ASP A 65 -9.18 -4.51 -22.77
N SER A 66 -9.38 -3.52 -23.67
CA SER A 66 -8.90 -3.56 -25.04
C SER A 66 -7.37 -3.71 -25.13
N TRP A 67 -6.63 -3.11 -24.19
CA TRP A 67 -5.16 -3.18 -24.19
C TRP A 67 -4.66 -4.63 -24.02
N TYR A 68 -5.27 -5.43 -23.13
CA TYR A 68 -4.88 -6.83 -22.95
C TYR A 68 -5.11 -7.64 -24.21
N LYS A 69 -6.24 -7.39 -24.91
CA LYS A 69 -6.58 -8.05 -26.17
C LYS A 69 -5.60 -7.65 -27.30
N GLU A 70 -5.34 -6.36 -27.45
CA GLU A 70 -4.39 -5.81 -28.43
C GLU A 70 -2.97 -6.34 -28.22
N LYS A 71 -2.58 -6.59 -26.96
CA LYS A 71 -1.27 -7.13 -26.60
C LYS A 71 -1.25 -8.67 -26.55
N ASN A 72 -2.32 -9.35 -26.96
CA ASN A 72 -2.45 -10.80 -26.91
C ASN A 72 -2.05 -11.35 -25.53
N ILE A 73 -2.58 -10.74 -24.46
CA ILE A 73 -2.43 -11.17 -23.08
C ILE A 73 -3.78 -11.69 -22.61
N GLU A 74 -3.83 -12.97 -22.28
CA GLU A 74 -5.04 -13.55 -21.72
C GLU A 74 -5.12 -13.29 -20.22
N VAL A 75 -6.29 -12.86 -19.76
CA VAL A 75 -6.56 -12.65 -18.32
C VAL A 75 -7.73 -13.52 -17.91
N ILE A 76 -7.50 -14.41 -16.95
CA ILE A 76 -8.51 -15.26 -16.33
C ILE A 76 -8.88 -14.61 -15.00
N LEU A 77 -10.06 -13.98 -14.96
CA LEU A 77 -10.58 -13.27 -13.78
C LEU A 77 -11.47 -14.19 -12.94
N SER A 78 -11.66 -13.81 -11.66
CA SER A 78 -12.51 -14.52 -10.70
C SER A 78 -12.13 -15.99 -10.52
N LYS A 79 -10.83 -16.30 -10.55
CA LYS A 79 -10.31 -17.64 -10.35
C LYS A 79 -9.26 -17.68 -9.24
N ILE A 80 -9.44 -18.63 -8.34
CA ILE A 80 -8.51 -18.89 -7.24
C ILE A 80 -7.55 -20.00 -7.65
N ILE A 81 -6.27 -19.82 -7.37
CA ILE A 81 -5.30 -20.89 -7.56
C ILE A 81 -5.23 -21.69 -6.27
N GLU A 82 -5.54 -22.97 -6.37
CA GLU A 82 -5.54 -23.89 -5.23
C GLU A 82 -4.16 -24.45 -4.93
N ASN A 83 -3.37 -24.69 -5.99
CA ASN A 83 -2.08 -25.34 -5.85
C ASN A 83 -1.09 -24.93 -6.95
N ILE A 84 0.20 -24.90 -6.59
CA ILE A 84 1.34 -24.81 -7.52
C ILE A 84 2.11 -26.15 -7.44
N ASP A 85 2.12 -26.90 -8.51
CA ASP A 85 2.94 -28.09 -8.68
C ASP A 85 4.26 -27.68 -9.35
N ILE A 86 5.28 -27.46 -8.52
CA ILE A 86 6.61 -26.99 -8.97
C ILE A 86 7.32 -28.06 -9.81
N GLU A 87 7.17 -29.33 -9.44
CA GLU A 87 7.88 -30.43 -10.11
C GLU A 87 7.41 -30.61 -11.57
N ASN A 88 6.11 -30.40 -11.81
CA ASN A 88 5.51 -30.53 -13.13
C ASN A 88 5.28 -29.18 -13.83
N ASN A 89 5.70 -28.06 -13.25
CA ASN A 89 5.52 -26.70 -13.76
C ASN A 89 4.06 -26.40 -14.12
N LYS A 90 3.12 -26.63 -13.22
CA LYS A 90 1.71 -26.38 -13.42
C LYS A 90 1.01 -25.78 -12.20
N ILE A 91 -0.09 -25.11 -12.45
CA ILE A 91 -1.03 -24.68 -11.42
C ILE A 91 -2.38 -25.38 -11.60
N ARG A 92 -3.15 -25.44 -10.51
CA ARG A 92 -4.55 -25.85 -10.54
C ARG A 92 -5.45 -24.73 -10.02
N LEU A 93 -6.51 -24.46 -10.76
CA LEU A 93 -7.56 -23.50 -10.41
C LEU A 93 -8.67 -24.17 -9.60
N ASP A 94 -9.50 -23.36 -8.94
CA ASP A 94 -10.66 -23.76 -8.12
C ASP A 94 -11.78 -24.48 -8.88
N ASP A 95 -11.79 -24.43 -10.21
CA ASP A 95 -12.69 -25.22 -11.07
C ASP A 95 -12.05 -26.52 -11.59
N GLY A 96 -10.86 -26.86 -11.12
CA GLY A 96 -10.11 -28.04 -11.53
C GLY A 96 -9.29 -27.88 -12.82
N GLN A 97 -9.35 -26.74 -13.49
CA GLN A 97 -8.54 -26.48 -14.68
C GLN A 97 -7.06 -26.44 -14.31
N GLU A 98 -6.21 -27.10 -15.10
CA GLU A 98 -4.74 -27.03 -14.95
C GLU A 98 -4.12 -26.21 -16.08
N ILE A 99 -3.11 -25.42 -15.74
CA ILE A 99 -2.31 -24.62 -16.68
C ILE A 99 -0.84 -24.93 -16.42
N SER A 100 -0.12 -25.43 -17.45
CA SER A 100 1.32 -25.60 -17.40
C SER A 100 2.06 -24.36 -17.90
N TYR A 101 3.26 -24.11 -17.38
CA TYR A 101 4.04 -22.94 -17.69
C TYR A 101 5.53 -23.29 -17.89
N GLU A 102 6.24 -22.45 -18.66
CA GLU A 102 7.70 -22.49 -18.69
C GLU A 102 8.29 -21.60 -17.60
N LYS A 103 7.74 -20.38 -17.41
CA LYS A 103 8.15 -19.43 -16.38
C LYS A 103 6.95 -18.90 -15.62
N LEU A 104 7.06 -18.80 -14.31
CA LEU A 104 6.00 -18.35 -13.40
C LEU A 104 6.40 -17.07 -12.68
N LEU A 105 5.47 -16.10 -12.62
CA LEU A 105 5.53 -14.96 -11.70
C LEU A 105 4.45 -15.08 -10.63
N ILE A 106 4.85 -15.04 -9.36
CA ILE A 106 3.95 -14.92 -8.22
C ILE A 106 3.83 -13.45 -7.83
N ALA A 107 2.67 -12.85 -8.11
CA ALA A 107 2.35 -11.44 -7.83
C ALA A 107 1.02 -11.31 -7.06
N THR A 108 0.79 -12.23 -6.11
CA THR A 108 -0.43 -12.35 -5.29
C THR A 108 -0.66 -11.17 -4.34
N GLY A 109 0.34 -10.32 -4.16
CA GLY A 109 0.25 -9.13 -3.33
C GLY A 109 0.06 -9.43 -1.85
N SER A 110 -0.81 -8.67 -1.19
CA SER A 110 -1.03 -8.70 0.25
C SER A 110 -2.51 -8.59 0.60
N ARG A 111 -2.84 -8.99 1.83
CA ARG A 111 -4.15 -8.79 2.46
C ARG A 111 -4.06 -7.82 3.63
N PRO A 112 -5.16 -7.15 4.02
CA PRO A 112 -5.18 -6.32 5.22
C PRO A 112 -4.83 -7.13 6.47
N PHE A 113 -4.10 -6.51 7.36
CA PHE A 113 -3.90 -7.05 8.70
C PHE A 113 -5.01 -6.53 9.61
N ILE A 114 -5.86 -7.43 10.08
CA ILE A 114 -6.84 -7.14 11.14
C ILE A 114 -6.23 -7.64 12.44
N PRO A 115 -5.97 -6.75 13.42
CA PRO A 115 -5.42 -7.15 14.72
C PRO A 115 -6.31 -8.19 15.43
N PRO A 116 -5.78 -8.94 16.39
CA PRO A 116 -6.55 -9.94 17.15
C PRO A 116 -7.49 -9.26 18.17
N ILE A 117 -8.48 -8.51 17.65
CA ILE A 117 -9.51 -7.83 18.43
C ILE A 117 -10.71 -8.76 18.54
N ASN A 118 -11.26 -8.91 19.76
CA ASN A 118 -12.48 -9.67 19.96
C ASN A 118 -13.63 -9.07 19.16
N GLY A 119 -14.41 -9.90 18.47
CA GLY A 119 -15.53 -9.42 17.63
C GLY A 119 -15.13 -8.87 16.25
N LYS A 120 -13.90 -9.02 15.79
CA LYS A 120 -13.39 -8.50 14.50
C LYS A 120 -14.08 -9.05 13.25
N TYR A 121 -14.93 -10.05 13.37
CA TYR A 121 -15.71 -10.62 12.27
C TYR A 121 -17.19 -10.23 12.32
N LYS A 122 -17.59 -9.30 13.20
CA LYS A 122 -18.95 -8.78 13.25
C LYS A 122 -19.28 -8.03 11.97
N GLU A 123 -20.54 -8.03 11.60
CA GLU A 123 -21.06 -7.19 10.52
C GLU A 123 -20.79 -5.71 10.81
N GLY A 124 -20.29 -4.97 9.83
CA GLY A 124 -19.87 -3.57 9.99
C GLY A 124 -18.37 -3.39 10.26
N VAL A 125 -17.58 -4.48 10.31
CA VAL A 125 -16.11 -4.40 10.33
C VAL A 125 -15.57 -4.55 8.91
N PHE A 126 -14.85 -3.54 8.43
CA PHE A 126 -14.30 -3.46 7.08
C PHE A 126 -12.79 -3.31 7.09
N ALA A 127 -12.14 -3.84 6.08
CA ALA A 127 -10.75 -3.57 5.77
C ALA A 127 -10.65 -3.32 4.25
N LEU A 128 -10.44 -2.08 3.86
CA LEU A 128 -10.48 -1.67 2.46
C LEU A 128 -9.23 -2.16 1.70
N ARG A 129 -9.41 -3.11 0.81
CA ARG A 129 -8.34 -3.64 -0.05
C ARG A 129 -8.75 -3.80 -1.49
N THR A 130 -9.98 -4.20 -1.76
CA THR A 130 -10.52 -4.48 -3.08
C THR A 130 -11.66 -3.53 -3.44
N ILE A 131 -11.99 -3.46 -4.73
CA ILE A 131 -13.16 -2.70 -5.18
C ILE A 131 -14.46 -3.27 -4.60
N LYS A 132 -14.51 -4.57 -4.37
CA LYS A 132 -15.63 -5.25 -3.72
C LYS A 132 -15.82 -4.73 -2.28
N ASP A 133 -14.72 -4.64 -1.52
CA ASP A 133 -14.76 -4.10 -0.15
C ASP A 133 -15.29 -2.65 -0.16
N LEU A 134 -14.87 -1.85 -1.17
CA LEU A 134 -15.34 -0.47 -1.31
C LEU A 134 -16.85 -0.41 -1.53
N TYR A 135 -17.41 -1.24 -2.43
CA TYR A 135 -18.86 -1.28 -2.68
C TYR A 135 -19.64 -1.73 -1.46
N GLU A 136 -19.23 -2.83 -0.82
CA GLU A 136 -19.88 -3.35 0.38
C GLU A 136 -19.86 -2.33 1.52
N MET A 137 -18.71 -1.69 1.73
CA MET A 137 -18.56 -0.64 2.75
C MET A 137 -19.41 0.59 2.43
N LYS A 138 -19.41 1.10 1.20
CA LYS A 138 -20.21 2.28 0.81
C LYS A 138 -21.70 2.02 1.04
N GLU A 139 -22.21 0.86 0.66
CA GLU A 139 -23.62 0.51 0.86
C GLU A 139 -23.97 0.43 2.34
N TYR A 140 -23.15 -0.25 3.14
CA TYR A 140 -23.37 -0.41 4.58
C TYR A 140 -23.34 0.94 5.33
N LEU A 141 -22.46 1.85 4.93
CA LEU A 141 -22.30 3.14 5.59
C LEU A 141 -23.42 4.13 5.33
N LYS A 142 -24.27 3.95 4.30
CA LYS A 142 -25.31 4.94 3.93
C LYS A 142 -26.16 5.42 5.10
N PRO A 143 -26.81 4.55 5.90
CA PRO A 143 -27.69 4.96 7.00
C PRO A 143 -26.94 5.37 8.28
N LEU A 144 -25.63 5.12 8.36
CA LEU A 144 -24.88 5.25 9.61
C LEU A 144 -24.32 6.67 9.79
N ARG A 145 -24.14 7.07 11.05
CA ARG A 145 -23.50 8.33 11.41
C ARG A 145 -22.11 8.13 12.01
N ASP A 146 -21.99 7.27 13.01
CA ASP A 146 -20.79 7.13 13.82
C ASP A 146 -19.93 5.98 13.28
N VAL A 147 -18.69 6.29 12.88
CA VAL A 147 -17.75 5.37 12.27
C VAL A 147 -16.38 5.51 12.93
N SER A 148 -15.72 4.40 13.21
CA SER A 148 -14.38 4.41 13.74
C SER A 148 -13.37 3.87 12.74
N VAL A 149 -12.17 4.47 12.71
CA VAL A 149 -11.00 3.99 11.97
C VAL A 149 -9.97 3.49 12.95
N ILE A 150 -9.57 2.23 12.84
CA ILE A 150 -8.48 1.64 13.64
C ILE A 150 -7.20 1.69 12.81
N GLY A 151 -6.28 2.58 13.22
CA GLY A 151 -5.00 2.86 12.59
C GLY A 151 -4.92 4.30 12.05
N GLY A 152 -4.05 5.10 12.65
CA GLY A 152 -3.74 6.49 12.28
C GLY A 152 -2.58 6.61 11.27
N GLY A 153 -2.36 5.58 10.45
CA GLY A 153 -1.43 5.61 9.32
C GLY A 153 -2.03 6.35 8.11
N LEU A 154 -1.27 6.47 7.01
CA LEU A 154 -1.67 7.22 5.81
C LEU A 154 -3.04 6.82 5.28
N LEU A 155 -3.23 5.53 4.96
CA LEU A 155 -4.51 5.03 4.42
C LEU A 155 -5.66 5.17 5.42
N GLY A 156 -5.38 5.07 6.73
CA GLY A 156 -6.37 5.29 7.78
C GLY A 156 -6.84 6.74 7.82
N LEU A 157 -5.92 7.70 7.73
CA LEU A 157 -6.23 9.13 7.69
C LEU A 157 -6.97 9.52 6.40
N GLU A 158 -6.59 8.97 5.25
CA GLU A 158 -7.31 9.17 3.99
C GLU A 158 -8.73 8.61 4.06
N ALA A 159 -8.89 7.38 4.57
CA ALA A 159 -10.21 6.77 4.77
C ALA A 159 -11.07 7.60 5.75
N ALA A 160 -10.49 8.01 6.89
CA ALA A 160 -11.17 8.86 7.87
C ALA A 160 -11.63 10.18 7.26
N TRP A 161 -10.77 10.82 6.45
CA TRP A 161 -11.13 12.05 5.75
C TRP A 161 -12.28 11.84 4.78
N SER A 162 -12.24 10.80 3.96
CA SER A 162 -13.32 10.48 3.03
C SER A 162 -14.64 10.16 3.75
N LEU A 163 -14.60 9.49 4.90
CA LEU A 163 -15.77 9.29 5.75
C LEU A 163 -16.33 10.61 6.28
N LYS A 164 -15.46 11.55 6.69
CA LYS A 164 -15.85 12.88 7.12
C LYS A 164 -16.54 13.67 6.01
N GLN A 165 -16.04 13.58 4.76
CA GLN A 165 -16.67 14.17 3.58
C GLN A 165 -18.08 13.61 3.30
N LEU A 166 -18.36 12.35 3.68
CA LEU A 166 -19.70 11.76 3.66
C LEU A 166 -20.59 12.24 4.82
N GLY A 167 -20.14 13.19 5.64
CA GLY A 167 -20.88 13.71 6.80
C GLY A 167 -20.91 12.77 8.00
N LYS A 168 -19.98 11.81 8.09
CA LYS A 168 -19.90 10.89 9.23
C LYS A 168 -19.20 11.56 10.41
N GLU A 169 -19.56 11.16 11.63
CA GLU A 169 -18.78 11.40 12.83
C GLU A 169 -17.69 10.35 12.91
N VAL A 170 -16.42 10.78 12.92
CA VAL A 170 -15.29 9.86 12.74
C VAL A 170 -14.40 9.86 13.97
N ASN A 171 -14.20 8.66 14.54
CA ASN A 171 -13.22 8.38 15.57
C ASN A 171 -11.99 7.76 14.93
N ILE A 172 -10.77 8.21 15.29
CA ILE A 172 -9.51 7.60 14.87
C ILE A 172 -8.83 7.02 16.11
N ILE A 173 -8.59 5.71 16.10
CA ILE A 173 -7.95 4.97 17.19
C ILE A 173 -6.56 4.54 16.72
N GLU A 174 -5.52 5.06 17.37
CA GLU A 174 -4.13 4.78 17.02
C GLU A 174 -3.36 4.22 18.24
N PHE A 175 -2.68 3.11 18.02
CA PHE A 175 -1.88 2.45 19.05
C PHE A 175 -0.63 3.27 19.43
N ALA A 176 -0.04 3.97 18.47
CA ALA A 176 1.12 4.82 18.71
C ALA A 176 0.75 6.09 19.51
N PRO A 177 1.71 6.70 20.23
CA PRO A 177 1.46 7.90 21.02
C PRO A 177 1.19 9.16 20.17
N TYR A 178 1.41 9.10 18.87
CA TYR A 178 1.10 10.17 17.91
C TYR A 178 0.92 9.60 16.49
N LEU A 179 0.32 10.39 15.61
CA LEU A 179 0.02 10.00 14.24
C LEU A 179 1.29 9.92 13.38
N LEU A 180 1.33 8.96 12.45
CA LEU A 180 2.40 8.79 11.45
C LEU A 180 3.83 8.73 12.06
N PRO A 181 4.11 7.91 13.10
CA PRO A 181 5.39 7.95 13.82
C PRO A 181 6.61 7.53 12.99
N ARG A 182 6.39 6.93 11.82
CA ARG A 182 7.47 6.60 10.87
C ARG A 182 7.79 7.72 9.89
N GLN A 183 6.88 8.68 9.74
CA GLN A 183 6.95 9.77 8.76
C GLN A 183 7.16 11.13 9.41
N LEU A 184 6.76 11.30 10.65
CA LEU A 184 6.75 12.56 11.35
C LEU A 184 7.56 12.50 12.66
N ASP A 185 8.12 13.61 13.05
CA ASP A 185 8.49 13.85 14.43
C ASP A 185 7.27 14.33 15.24
N LYS A 186 7.42 14.35 16.56
CA LYS A 186 6.31 14.70 17.47
C LYS A 186 5.77 16.12 17.23
N GLU A 187 6.63 17.10 16.91
CA GLU A 187 6.21 18.50 16.71
C GLU A 187 5.26 18.61 15.51
N ILE A 188 5.58 17.96 14.40
CA ILE A 188 4.73 18.00 13.21
C ILE A 188 3.48 17.09 13.38
N ALA A 189 3.62 15.99 14.11
CA ALA A 189 2.47 15.15 14.47
C ALA A 189 1.45 15.93 15.30
N ASP A 190 1.86 16.74 16.28
CA ASP A 190 0.96 17.58 17.09
C ASP A 190 0.19 18.60 16.23
N LYS A 191 0.82 19.13 15.19
CA LYS A 191 0.14 20.03 14.25
C LYS A 191 -0.88 19.30 13.40
N LEU A 192 -0.56 18.09 12.93
CA LEU A 192 -1.50 17.23 12.22
C LEU A 192 -2.69 16.89 13.12
N GLU A 193 -2.45 16.50 14.36
CA GLU A 193 -3.48 16.21 15.37
C GLU A 193 -4.41 17.40 15.58
N LYS A 194 -3.84 18.59 15.79
CA LYS A 194 -4.63 19.84 15.93
C LYS A 194 -5.51 20.09 14.71
N LYS A 195 -4.96 19.98 13.49
CA LYS A 195 -5.73 20.12 12.26
C LYS A 195 -6.91 19.15 12.17
N LEU A 196 -6.70 17.89 12.54
CA LEU A 196 -7.78 16.89 12.54
C LEU A 196 -8.84 17.20 13.59
N LEU A 197 -8.46 17.61 14.80
CA LEU A 197 -9.39 18.03 15.85
C LEU A 197 -10.21 19.27 15.41
N ASP A 198 -9.56 20.26 14.81
CA ASP A 198 -10.20 21.48 14.27
C ASP A 198 -11.21 21.13 13.14
N ASN A 199 -10.97 20.04 12.39
CA ASN A 199 -11.89 19.48 11.39
C ASN A 199 -12.94 18.52 12.00
N GLY A 200 -13.03 18.43 13.32
CA GLY A 200 -14.08 17.68 14.03
C GLY A 200 -13.90 16.18 14.05
N PHE A 201 -12.67 15.67 13.92
CA PHE A 201 -12.34 14.29 14.23
C PHE A 201 -12.19 14.09 15.74
N LYS A 202 -12.47 12.89 16.22
CA LYS A 202 -12.13 12.48 17.58
C LYS A 202 -10.92 11.55 17.52
N LEU A 203 -9.86 11.89 18.27
CA LEU A 203 -8.59 11.14 18.27
C LEU A 203 -8.42 10.39 19.59
N TYR A 204 -8.09 9.13 19.47
CA TYR A 204 -7.75 8.22 20.59
C TYR A 204 -6.34 7.68 20.30
N LEU A 205 -5.33 8.43 20.71
CA LEU A 205 -3.91 8.08 20.57
C LEU A 205 -3.45 7.26 21.78
N ASP A 206 -2.31 6.57 21.67
CA ASP A 206 -1.82 5.63 22.68
C ASP A 206 -2.95 4.68 23.15
N SER A 207 -3.78 4.22 22.21
CA SER A 207 -5.02 3.52 22.50
C SER A 207 -5.13 2.24 21.69
N GLN A 208 -5.37 1.14 22.37
CA GLN A 208 -5.52 -0.18 21.76
C GLN A 208 -6.98 -0.63 21.82
N ALA A 209 -7.56 -0.93 20.66
CA ALA A 209 -8.86 -1.60 20.61
C ALA A 209 -8.72 -3.04 21.12
N GLU A 210 -9.54 -3.43 22.08
CA GLU A 210 -9.56 -4.75 22.70
C GLU A 210 -10.74 -5.58 22.21
N GLU A 211 -11.92 -4.96 22.15
CA GLU A 211 -13.16 -5.63 21.78
C GLU A 211 -14.05 -4.73 20.92
N ILE A 212 -14.66 -5.31 19.90
CA ILE A 212 -15.74 -4.72 19.12
C ILE A 212 -17.06 -5.17 19.73
N LEU A 213 -17.85 -4.21 20.21
CA LEU A 213 -19.10 -4.43 20.93
C LEU A 213 -20.27 -4.66 19.96
N GLY A 214 -21.40 -5.14 20.52
CA GLY A 214 -22.64 -5.38 19.80
C GLY A 214 -22.95 -6.86 19.57
N GLU A 215 -24.18 -7.17 19.28
CA GLU A 215 -24.70 -8.53 19.07
C GLU A 215 -24.79 -8.85 17.56
N GLY A 216 -23.78 -9.58 17.03
CA GLY A 216 -23.68 -9.92 15.60
C GLY A 216 -23.18 -8.79 14.70
N LYS A 217 -23.48 -7.53 14.99
CA LYS A 217 -23.05 -6.32 14.28
C LYS A 217 -22.37 -5.32 15.21
N VAL A 218 -21.63 -4.39 14.63
CA VAL A 218 -20.90 -3.35 15.39
C VAL A 218 -21.87 -2.38 16.05
N ASP A 219 -21.63 -2.12 17.37
CA ASP A 219 -22.35 -1.13 18.17
C ASP A 219 -21.39 -0.24 18.98
N GLY A 220 -20.12 -0.58 19.03
CA GLY A 220 -19.06 0.19 19.68
C GLY A 220 -17.73 -0.52 19.69
N ILE A 221 -16.75 0.14 20.30
CA ILE A 221 -15.41 -0.38 20.53
C ILE A 221 -15.05 -0.17 21.98
N ARG A 222 -14.58 -1.22 22.67
CA ARG A 222 -13.92 -1.10 23.96
C ARG A 222 -12.42 -1.04 23.77
N LEU A 223 -11.80 -0.04 24.37
CA LEU A 223 -10.37 0.10 24.45
C LEU A 223 -9.81 -0.69 25.64
N LYS A 224 -8.51 -1.02 25.60
CA LYS A 224 -7.83 -1.77 26.66
C LYS A 224 -7.81 -1.07 28.01
N ASP A 225 -7.95 0.24 28.04
CA ASP A 225 -8.05 1.04 29.26
C ASP A 225 -9.49 1.13 29.82
N GLY A 226 -10.44 0.43 29.20
CA GLY A 226 -11.84 0.33 29.62
C GLY A 226 -12.76 1.41 29.02
N ARG A 227 -12.24 2.41 28.29
CA ARG A 227 -13.10 3.37 27.58
C ARG A 227 -13.91 2.67 26.50
N GLU A 228 -15.17 3.07 26.34
CA GLU A 228 -16.04 2.62 25.27
C GLU A 228 -16.33 3.77 24.30
N ILE A 229 -16.29 3.47 23.01
CA ILE A 229 -16.50 4.42 21.92
C ILE A 229 -17.69 3.93 21.12
N GLU A 230 -18.73 4.75 21.01
CA GLU A 230 -19.87 4.49 20.14
C GLU A 230 -19.43 4.45 18.68
N SER A 231 -19.81 3.40 17.98
CA SER A 231 -19.46 3.21 16.56
C SER A 231 -20.35 2.16 15.94
N HIS A 232 -20.92 2.42 14.77
CA HIS A 232 -21.79 1.49 14.07
C HIS A 232 -21.11 0.86 12.84
N ALA A 233 -19.90 1.31 12.49
CA ALA A 233 -19.01 0.67 11.56
C ALA A 233 -17.55 0.92 11.92
N ILE A 234 -16.69 -0.01 11.55
CA ILE A 234 -15.24 0.07 11.82
C ILE A 234 -14.48 -0.17 10.52
N VAL A 235 -13.57 0.75 10.19
CA VAL A 235 -12.61 0.58 9.10
C VAL A 235 -11.24 0.27 9.70
N VAL A 236 -10.72 -0.93 9.46
CA VAL A 236 -9.41 -1.36 9.96
C VAL A 236 -8.33 -1.03 8.94
N SER A 237 -7.37 -0.20 9.33
CA SER A 237 -6.21 0.22 8.54
C SER A 237 -4.89 0.02 9.30
N SER A 238 -4.66 -1.21 9.79
CA SER A 238 -3.52 -1.56 10.67
C SER A 238 -2.36 -2.21 9.92
N GLY A 239 -2.24 -1.95 8.61
CA GLY A 239 -1.19 -2.49 7.76
C GLY A 239 -1.60 -3.71 6.93
N ILE A 240 -0.61 -4.38 6.36
CA ILE A 240 -0.80 -5.50 5.43
C ILE A 240 -0.01 -6.74 5.83
N ARG A 241 -0.38 -7.89 5.25
CA ARG A 241 0.38 -9.14 5.29
C ARG A 241 0.47 -9.73 3.89
N PRO A 242 1.65 -10.17 3.43
CA PRO A 242 1.82 -10.88 2.17
C PRO A 242 0.91 -12.11 2.05
N ASN A 243 0.43 -12.38 0.85
CA ASN A 243 -0.38 -13.56 0.55
C ASN A 243 0.53 -14.75 0.25
N LEU A 244 0.88 -15.50 1.29
CA LEU A 244 1.83 -16.62 1.24
C LEU A 244 1.15 -17.99 1.17
N ASP A 245 -0.18 -18.05 1.26
CA ASP A 245 -0.91 -19.33 1.38
C ASP A 245 -0.60 -20.27 0.22
N ILE A 246 -0.42 -19.72 -0.99
CA ILE A 246 -0.14 -20.47 -2.21
C ILE A 246 1.25 -21.15 -2.25
N VAL A 247 2.20 -20.67 -1.43
CA VAL A 247 3.58 -21.22 -1.39
C VAL A 247 3.86 -22.09 -0.18
N ARG A 248 2.92 -22.21 0.77
CA ARG A 248 3.15 -22.93 2.04
C ARG A 248 3.50 -24.39 1.86
N ASP A 249 2.87 -25.05 0.91
CA ASP A 249 3.05 -26.48 0.63
C ASP A 249 4.04 -26.71 -0.51
N THR A 250 4.95 -25.74 -0.75
CA THR A 250 5.97 -25.79 -1.80
C THR A 250 7.36 -25.65 -1.22
N ASN A 251 8.39 -25.88 -2.04
CA ASN A 251 9.80 -25.64 -1.68
C ASN A 251 10.25 -24.19 -1.95
N ILE A 252 9.31 -23.26 -2.23
CA ILE A 252 9.65 -21.84 -2.37
C ILE A 252 9.96 -21.27 -0.99
N GLU A 253 11.12 -20.64 -0.86
CA GLU A 253 11.55 -20.04 0.40
C GLU A 253 10.76 -18.76 0.71
N TYR A 254 10.23 -18.67 1.93
CA TYR A 254 9.55 -17.48 2.45
C TYR A 254 9.80 -17.28 3.95
N ASP A 255 9.58 -16.05 4.43
CA ASP A 255 9.50 -15.69 5.85
C ASP A 255 8.37 -14.64 6.00
N LYS A 256 8.69 -13.36 6.06
CA LYS A 256 7.68 -12.27 6.03
C LYS A 256 7.03 -12.13 4.65
N GLY A 257 7.73 -12.50 3.60
CA GLY A 257 7.34 -12.54 2.20
C GLY A 257 8.05 -13.69 1.49
N ILE A 258 7.78 -13.88 0.20
CA ILE A 258 8.56 -14.78 -0.65
C ILE A 258 9.96 -14.18 -0.78
N LYS A 259 10.99 -14.95 -0.38
CA LYS A 259 12.39 -14.53 -0.49
C LYS A 259 12.81 -14.50 -1.94
N VAL A 260 13.29 -13.36 -2.40
CA VAL A 260 13.82 -13.19 -3.75
C VAL A 260 15.16 -12.47 -3.73
N GLY A 261 15.98 -12.75 -4.74
CA GLY A 261 17.17 -11.96 -5.05
C GLY A 261 16.81 -10.59 -5.64
N LYS A 262 17.82 -9.75 -5.86
CA LYS A 262 17.63 -8.46 -6.56
C LYS A 262 17.17 -8.62 -8.02
N ASP A 263 17.30 -9.80 -8.59
CA ASP A 263 16.76 -10.19 -9.90
C ASP A 263 15.28 -10.63 -9.86
N LEU A 264 14.68 -10.61 -8.66
CA LEU A 264 13.31 -11.04 -8.40
C LEU A 264 13.07 -12.54 -8.60
N LYS A 265 14.14 -13.35 -8.71
CA LYS A 265 14.05 -14.81 -8.70
C LYS A 265 13.87 -15.34 -7.28
N THR A 266 13.07 -16.37 -7.15
CA THR A 266 13.01 -17.20 -5.94
C THR A 266 14.22 -18.17 -5.90
N ASN A 267 14.20 -19.08 -4.94
CA ASN A 267 15.15 -20.20 -4.92
C ASN A 267 14.89 -21.27 -6.02
N ILE A 268 13.82 -21.12 -6.82
CA ILE A 268 13.47 -22.00 -7.94
C ILE A 268 13.70 -21.25 -9.26
N ASP A 269 14.53 -21.79 -10.15
CA ASP A 269 15.10 -21.10 -11.31
C ASP A 269 14.08 -20.43 -12.26
N ASN A 270 12.95 -21.07 -12.50
CA ASN A 270 11.91 -20.59 -13.41
C ASN A 270 10.75 -19.89 -12.70
N ILE A 271 10.87 -19.62 -11.39
CA ILE A 271 9.84 -18.97 -10.57
C ILE A 271 10.36 -17.63 -10.04
N TYR A 272 9.62 -16.58 -10.35
CA TYR A 272 9.84 -15.20 -9.94
C TYR A 272 8.74 -14.75 -8.98
N ALA A 273 9.01 -13.72 -8.17
CA ALA A 273 7.95 -13.06 -7.42
C ALA A 273 8.16 -11.54 -7.41
N ALA A 274 7.05 -10.77 -7.33
CA ALA A 274 7.07 -9.31 -7.33
C ALA A 274 5.87 -8.69 -6.62
N GLY A 275 6.03 -7.48 -6.11
CA GLY A 275 5.01 -6.70 -5.42
C GLY A 275 4.98 -6.95 -3.91
N ASP A 276 3.82 -6.70 -3.29
CA ASP A 276 3.67 -6.79 -1.82
C ASP A 276 3.91 -8.19 -1.25
N VAL A 277 4.01 -9.21 -2.10
CA VAL A 277 4.24 -10.60 -1.68
C VAL A 277 5.71 -10.89 -1.40
N VAL A 278 6.64 -10.06 -1.89
CA VAL A 278 8.08 -10.36 -1.80
C VAL A 278 8.75 -9.78 -0.57
N GLU A 279 9.80 -10.47 -0.15
CA GLU A 279 10.77 -10.04 0.84
C GLU A 279 12.14 -9.92 0.17
N ILE A 280 12.71 -8.72 0.21
CA ILE A 280 14.05 -8.41 -0.28
C ILE A 280 14.87 -7.83 0.88
N ASP A 281 16.05 -8.40 1.14
CA ASP A 281 16.92 -7.95 2.23
C ASP A 281 16.19 -7.87 3.60
N GLY A 282 15.28 -8.83 3.88
CA GLY A 282 14.50 -8.93 5.12
C GLY A 282 13.31 -7.96 5.23
N MET A 283 12.96 -7.25 4.14
CA MET A 283 11.91 -6.23 4.13
C MET A 283 10.82 -6.52 3.10
N VAL A 284 9.57 -6.26 3.52
CA VAL A 284 8.38 -6.18 2.66
C VAL A 284 7.97 -4.71 2.58
N LEU A 285 7.93 -4.12 1.39
CA LEU A 285 7.70 -2.68 1.25
C LEU A 285 6.22 -2.29 1.26
N GLY A 286 5.36 -3.04 0.58
CA GLY A 286 3.93 -2.73 0.47
C GLY A 286 3.63 -1.40 -0.24
N LEU A 287 4.43 -1.05 -1.25
CA LEU A 287 4.32 0.21 -1.99
C LEU A 287 3.97 -0.04 -3.46
N TRP A 288 2.96 0.68 -3.96
CA TRP A 288 2.54 0.62 -5.37
C TRP A 288 3.69 0.85 -6.36
N THR A 289 4.51 1.86 -6.11
CA THR A 289 5.66 2.20 -6.97
C THR A 289 6.73 1.12 -6.95
N ALA A 290 7.01 0.53 -5.79
CA ALA A 290 7.92 -0.59 -5.67
C ALA A 290 7.39 -1.83 -6.40
N GLY A 291 6.11 -2.16 -6.24
CA GLY A 291 5.46 -3.27 -6.94
C GLY A 291 5.52 -3.11 -8.46
N ASN A 292 5.30 -1.88 -8.97
CA ASN A 292 5.42 -1.59 -10.40
C ASN A 292 6.84 -1.81 -10.93
N GLU A 293 7.85 -1.33 -10.20
CA GLU A 293 9.25 -1.48 -10.63
C GLU A 293 9.73 -2.93 -10.51
N GLN A 294 9.38 -3.62 -9.41
CA GLN A 294 9.64 -5.04 -9.24
C GLN A 294 9.00 -5.87 -10.37
N GLY A 295 7.75 -5.56 -10.72
CA GLY A 295 7.07 -6.23 -11.83
C GLY A 295 7.82 -6.08 -13.16
N LYS A 296 8.29 -4.86 -13.50
CA LYS A 296 9.09 -4.62 -14.70
C LYS A 296 10.37 -5.47 -14.71
N ILE A 297 11.11 -5.44 -13.60
CA ILE A 297 12.38 -6.19 -13.49
C ILE A 297 12.13 -7.69 -13.58
N ALA A 298 11.14 -8.22 -12.86
CA ALA A 298 10.76 -9.63 -12.95
C ALA A 298 10.36 -10.00 -14.39
N GLY A 299 9.52 -9.19 -15.04
CA GLY A 299 9.10 -9.42 -16.44
C GLY A 299 10.27 -9.42 -17.41
N ALA A 300 11.21 -8.48 -17.27
CA ALA A 300 12.43 -8.45 -18.09
C ALA A 300 13.29 -9.71 -17.86
N ASN A 301 13.48 -10.10 -16.61
CA ASN A 301 14.30 -11.26 -16.26
C ASN A 301 13.63 -12.59 -16.67
N MET A 302 12.32 -12.65 -16.69
CA MET A 302 11.57 -13.76 -17.30
C MET A 302 11.84 -13.88 -18.81
N THR A 303 12.30 -12.83 -19.47
CA THR A 303 12.71 -12.80 -20.90
C THR A 303 14.24 -12.85 -21.05
N ASP A 304 14.92 -13.43 -20.08
CA ASP A 304 16.38 -13.67 -20.08
C ASP A 304 17.25 -12.39 -20.06
N LYS A 305 16.69 -11.28 -19.52
CA LYS A 305 17.49 -10.11 -19.14
C LYS A 305 18.15 -10.35 -17.77
N ASP A 306 19.13 -9.54 -17.41
CA ASP A 306 19.79 -9.56 -16.09
C ASP A 306 19.70 -8.18 -15.45
N LEU A 307 18.48 -7.78 -15.10
CA LEU A 307 18.22 -6.54 -14.39
C LEU A 307 18.21 -6.76 -12.89
N LYS A 308 18.66 -5.77 -12.13
CA LYS A 308 18.68 -5.83 -10.67
C LYS A 308 17.81 -4.73 -10.09
N TYR A 309 16.95 -5.10 -9.15
CA TYR A 309 16.13 -4.18 -8.39
C TYR A 309 16.99 -3.41 -7.39
N ASN A 310 16.90 -2.11 -7.46
CA ASN A 310 17.45 -1.22 -6.45
C ASN A 310 16.30 -0.61 -5.66
N GLN A 311 16.27 -0.87 -4.36
CA GLN A 311 15.20 -0.36 -3.52
C GLN A 311 15.17 1.18 -3.54
N PRO A 312 14.05 1.80 -3.95
CA PRO A 312 13.95 3.25 -3.95
C PRO A 312 13.93 3.79 -2.51
N LYS A 313 14.37 5.02 -2.33
CA LYS A 313 14.09 5.75 -1.08
C LYS A 313 12.58 5.94 -0.96
N ILE A 314 12.07 5.74 0.25
CA ILE A 314 10.63 5.82 0.53
C ILE A 314 10.25 7.29 0.68
N PHE A 315 9.20 7.68 -0.01
CA PHE A 315 8.57 8.98 0.07
C PHE A 315 7.10 8.82 0.46
N THR A 316 6.63 9.72 1.25
CA THR A 316 5.25 9.75 1.74
C THR A 316 4.65 11.11 1.46
N THR A 317 3.46 11.14 0.85
CA THR A 317 2.67 12.35 0.68
C THR A 317 1.29 12.10 1.25
N LEU A 318 0.78 13.02 2.07
CA LEU A 318 -0.59 13.06 2.52
C LEU A 318 -1.20 14.40 2.12
N GLN A 319 -2.32 14.35 1.39
CA GLN A 319 -3.11 15.52 1.02
C GLN A 319 -4.58 15.24 1.29
N ILE A 320 -5.09 15.75 2.40
CA ILE A 320 -6.48 15.59 2.83
C ILE A 320 -7.00 16.95 3.26
N GLY A 321 -8.04 17.46 2.59
CA GLY A 321 -8.54 18.80 2.80
C GLY A 321 -7.46 19.88 2.64
N ASP A 322 -7.27 20.68 3.68
CA ASP A 322 -6.22 21.70 3.78
C ASP A 322 -4.89 21.17 4.32
N ILE A 323 -4.85 19.91 4.77
CA ILE A 323 -3.65 19.26 5.29
C ILE A 323 -2.78 18.77 4.14
N LYS A 324 -1.57 19.29 4.06
CA LYS A 324 -0.55 18.92 3.07
C LYS A 324 0.73 18.54 3.77
N LEU A 325 1.20 17.34 3.54
CA LEU A 325 2.35 16.77 4.18
C LEU A 325 3.18 15.96 3.19
N PHE A 326 4.50 16.10 3.29
CA PHE A 326 5.47 15.25 2.62
C PHE A 326 6.58 14.86 3.59
N SER A 327 6.98 13.61 3.55
CA SER A 327 8.13 13.10 4.31
C SER A 327 8.98 12.19 3.43
N ALA A 328 10.29 12.25 3.59
CA ALA A 328 11.24 11.45 2.85
C ALA A 328 12.45 11.08 3.69
N GLY A 329 13.00 9.90 3.48
CA GLY A 329 14.25 9.44 4.06
C GLY A 329 14.18 9.15 5.56
N VAL A 330 15.28 9.40 6.28
CA VAL A 330 15.47 9.07 7.71
C VAL A 330 15.28 10.34 8.55
N ILE A 331 14.40 10.26 9.54
CA ILE A 331 14.02 11.41 10.40
C ILE A 331 14.30 11.19 11.90
N ASN A 332 14.85 10.06 12.28
CA ASN A 332 15.04 9.63 13.67
C ASN A 332 16.49 9.27 14.03
N ASP A 333 17.43 9.25 13.06
CA ASP A 333 18.85 8.99 13.28
C ASP A 333 19.66 10.06 12.52
N PHE A 334 19.81 11.24 13.12
CA PHE A 334 20.39 12.42 12.51
C PHE A 334 21.33 13.16 13.50
N ASP A 335 22.26 13.96 12.96
CA ASP A 335 23.16 14.79 13.76
C ASP A 335 22.56 16.19 14.01
N LYS A 336 21.90 16.76 12.98
CA LYS A 336 21.35 18.11 13.03
C LYS A 336 20.05 18.21 12.24
N VAL A 337 19.12 19.05 12.72
CA VAL A 337 17.91 19.45 12.02
C VAL A 337 17.95 20.92 11.68
N TYR A 338 17.61 21.27 10.44
CA TYR A 338 17.41 22.64 9.98
C TYR A 338 15.91 22.86 9.82
N VAL A 339 15.42 23.99 10.32
CA VAL A 339 14.00 24.25 10.44
C VAL A 339 13.66 25.58 9.79
N TYR A 340 12.66 25.57 8.91
CA TYR A 340 11.97 26.76 8.44
C TYR A 340 10.52 26.75 8.95
N LYS A 341 10.09 27.86 9.55
CA LYS A 341 8.73 28.07 10.08
C LYS A 341 8.16 29.38 9.57
N ASP A 342 6.91 29.33 9.13
CA ASP A 342 6.07 30.50 8.88
C ASP A 342 4.73 30.23 9.59
N GLU A 343 4.62 30.72 10.82
CA GLU A 343 3.45 30.44 11.68
C GLU A 343 2.16 31.09 11.17
N GLU A 344 2.27 32.23 10.46
CA GLU A 344 1.09 32.90 9.89
C GLU A 344 0.48 32.07 8.76
N LYS A 345 1.30 31.34 8.00
CA LYS A 345 0.88 30.47 6.90
C LYS A 345 0.76 29.00 7.29
N ASP A 346 1.04 28.66 8.55
CA ASP A 346 1.06 27.28 9.05
C ASP A 346 2.01 26.37 8.23
N ILE A 347 3.21 26.91 7.92
CA ILE A 347 4.25 26.20 7.15
C ILE A 347 5.39 25.77 8.09
N TYR A 348 5.75 24.49 8.03
CA TYR A 348 6.83 23.90 8.81
C TYR A 348 7.62 22.94 7.93
N HIS A 349 8.87 23.28 7.65
CA HIS A 349 9.77 22.43 6.89
C HIS A 349 10.97 22.05 7.73
N LYS A 350 11.36 20.78 7.69
CA LYS A 350 12.53 20.26 8.41
C LYS A 350 13.42 19.47 7.46
N ILE A 351 14.73 19.71 7.57
CA ILE A 351 15.77 18.96 6.87
C ILE A 351 16.64 18.28 7.92
N PHE A 352 16.72 16.96 7.87
CA PHE A 352 17.53 16.13 8.76
C PHE A 352 18.84 15.78 8.08
N THR A 353 19.95 15.97 8.76
CA THR A 353 21.29 15.72 8.22
C THR A 353 22.09 14.77 9.08
N LYS A 354 22.95 13.98 8.44
CA LYS A 354 23.97 13.14 9.05
C LYS A 354 25.26 13.30 8.25
N ASP A 355 26.39 13.53 8.92
CA ASP A 355 27.67 13.84 8.27
C ASP A 355 27.54 14.95 7.22
N LYS A 356 26.82 16.05 7.54
CA LYS A 356 26.47 17.17 6.65
C LYS A 356 25.65 16.82 5.41
N LYS A 357 25.21 15.57 5.22
CA LYS A 357 24.37 15.14 4.10
C LYS A 357 22.92 15.14 4.49
N ILE A 358 22.07 15.56 3.56
CA ILE A 358 20.61 15.51 3.71
C ILE A 358 20.16 14.04 3.63
N ILE A 359 19.64 13.51 4.74
CA ILE A 359 19.18 12.14 4.85
C ILE A 359 17.65 12.02 4.97
N GLY A 360 16.98 13.07 5.40
CA GLY A 360 15.53 13.10 5.56
C GLY A 360 14.96 14.49 5.53
N VAL A 361 13.68 14.60 5.22
CA VAL A 361 12.93 15.86 5.20
C VAL A 361 11.49 15.66 5.62
N ILE A 362 10.89 16.69 6.24
CA ILE A 362 9.44 16.80 6.46
C ILE A 362 9.00 18.17 5.94
N LEU A 363 7.94 18.21 5.12
CA LEU A 363 7.22 19.40 4.71
C LEU A 363 5.79 19.32 5.23
N PHE A 364 5.33 20.38 5.89
CA PHE A 364 3.96 20.54 6.34
C PHE A 364 3.43 21.90 5.92
N GLY A 365 2.20 21.95 5.40
CA GLY A 365 1.52 23.17 4.94
C GLY A 365 1.78 23.49 3.48
N ASP A 366 3.00 23.77 3.06
CA ASP A 366 3.38 24.05 1.67
C ASP A 366 4.29 22.97 1.10
N LEU A 367 3.97 22.45 -0.08
CA LEU A 367 4.71 21.38 -0.76
C LEU A 367 5.47 21.84 -2.01
N LYS A 368 5.67 23.16 -2.20
CA LYS A 368 6.35 23.67 -3.42
C LYS A 368 7.77 23.12 -3.58
N GLU A 369 8.46 22.88 -2.46
CA GLU A 369 9.85 22.38 -2.46
C GLU A 369 9.96 20.85 -2.56
N ILE A 370 8.86 20.13 -2.73
CA ILE A 370 8.84 18.65 -2.72
C ILE A 370 9.85 18.04 -3.69
N ASN A 371 9.95 18.57 -4.91
CA ASN A 371 10.86 18.03 -5.93
C ASN A 371 12.33 18.32 -5.61
N ALA A 372 12.64 19.53 -5.14
CA ALA A 372 13.99 19.92 -4.78
C ALA A 372 14.49 19.09 -3.59
N LEU A 373 13.70 19.00 -2.52
CA LEU A 373 14.07 18.27 -1.31
C LEU A 373 14.07 16.75 -1.51
N ARG A 374 13.14 16.21 -2.28
CA ARG A 374 13.17 14.80 -2.68
C ARG A 374 14.48 14.46 -3.40
N ASN A 375 14.88 15.26 -4.38
CA ASN A 375 16.11 15.06 -5.12
C ASN A 375 17.35 15.22 -4.22
N ALA A 376 17.33 16.17 -3.29
CA ALA A 376 18.42 16.35 -2.31
C ALA A 376 18.56 15.10 -1.41
N VAL A 377 17.45 14.51 -0.94
CA VAL A 377 17.47 13.25 -0.17
C VAL A 377 17.97 12.09 -1.04
N ILE A 378 17.53 11.97 -2.30
CA ILE A 378 17.99 10.90 -3.20
C ILE A 378 19.51 10.98 -3.41
N ALA A 379 20.02 12.18 -3.67
CA ALA A 379 21.43 12.44 -3.95
C ALA A 379 22.34 12.43 -2.70
N ASN A 380 21.78 12.34 -1.48
CA ASN A 380 22.50 12.64 -0.23
C ASN A 380 23.28 13.96 -0.34
N MET A 381 22.61 15.03 -0.80
CA MET A 381 23.20 16.34 -1.08
C MET A 381 23.82 16.94 0.19
N GLU A 382 24.95 17.63 0.05
CA GLU A 382 25.52 18.42 1.14
C GLU A 382 24.56 19.56 1.54
N ILE A 383 24.33 19.74 2.84
CA ILE A 383 23.40 20.76 3.34
C ILE A 383 23.84 22.18 2.93
N ASP A 384 25.14 22.45 2.93
CA ASP A 384 25.70 23.76 2.55
C ASP A 384 25.42 24.09 1.07
N GLU A 385 25.33 23.09 0.20
CA GLU A 385 24.92 23.28 -1.20
C GLU A 385 23.43 23.64 -1.31
N TYR A 386 22.56 22.98 -0.51
CA TYR A 386 21.13 23.27 -0.49
C TYR A 386 20.84 24.68 0.06
N ILE A 387 21.49 25.07 1.18
CA ILE A 387 21.30 26.40 1.81
C ILE A 387 21.72 27.53 0.89
N LYS A 388 22.73 27.35 0.03
CA LYS A 388 23.09 28.36 -0.99
C LYS A 388 21.97 28.63 -1.98
N ARG A 389 21.09 27.65 -2.22
CA ARG A 389 19.93 27.78 -3.13
C ARG A 389 18.69 28.29 -2.38
N ASP A 390 18.56 27.96 -1.11
CA ASP A 390 17.41 28.31 -0.26
C ASP A 390 17.89 28.72 1.14
N ASN A 391 18.02 30.02 1.33
CA ASN A 391 18.56 30.63 2.57
C ASN A 391 17.55 30.64 3.73
N ARG A 392 16.34 30.09 3.58
CA ARG A 392 15.33 30.02 4.65
C ARG A 392 15.72 29.09 5.79
N PHE A 393 16.66 28.18 5.58
CA PHE A 393 17.11 27.16 6.54
C PHE A 393 18.42 27.54 7.25
N ILE A 394 18.70 28.80 7.44
CA ILE A 394 19.94 29.30 8.10
C ILE A 394 19.79 29.29 9.61
#